data_160f820705a359de3fe428763d15245b
#
_entry.id   160f820705a359de3fe428763d15245b
#
_cell.length_a   1.000
_cell.length_b   1.000
_cell.length_c   1.000
_cell.angle_alpha   90.00
_cell.angle_beta   90.00
_cell.angle_gamma   90.00
#
_symmetry.space_group_name_H-M   'P 1'
#
loop_
_entity.id
_entity.type
_entity.pdbx_description
1 polymer ?
#
loop_
_entity_poly.entity_id
_entity_poly.type
_entity_poly.pdbx_seq_one_letter_code
_entity_poly.pdbx_strand_id
1 'polypeptide(L)'
;MENNQAPYGRVNTVYDEAGQSGQLPVTPMSKDTKIEILKVSGILGISILLFHFLSEWTGGMVVKLVNSGAVPYTYTLQQIVQVLYTLLTILVPFAIGAFFVKKVQKRDKLLPLEKPKSGLLFVEALGIGLMAIVIANAVTASFVQFSESHGVTFDSYKPESPTSVYQFLWILLSNAIVPALVEEFALRGVLLQSLRKYGDAFAVLASAILFAIMHGNMTQAPFAFILGAVLAILVIMTGSLWTSMLVHLINNTYSVFMNTLLDQGNDLLTSMVMVSLNTLALIYGAIALVYLFGLHRGKEGIKARYMPGGPAKEGIRTWRWQAWLYTIISPTMLVGLVLLFAELFQTVHFGG
;
A
#
# COMPACT_ATOMS: atom_id res chain seq x y z
N MET A 1 9.82 -14.66 -40.98
CA MET A 1 8.85 -15.21 -39.99
C MET A 1 9.58 -15.34 -38.67
N GLU A 2 9.62 -14.26 -37.90
CA GLU A 2 10.30 -14.22 -36.61
C GLU A 2 9.36 -14.76 -35.54
N ASN A 3 9.85 -15.78 -34.86
CA ASN A 3 9.16 -16.51 -33.80
C ASN A 3 9.23 -15.68 -32.50
N ASN A 4 8.29 -14.75 -32.32
CA ASN A 4 8.14 -14.00 -31.07
C ASN A 4 7.44 -14.90 -30.04
N GLN A 5 8.19 -15.81 -29.43
CA GLN A 5 7.73 -16.53 -28.24
C GLN A 5 7.77 -15.58 -27.06
N ALA A 6 6.59 -15.19 -26.57
CA ALA A 6 6.45 -14.46 -25.31
C ALA A 6 7.06 -15.29 -24.16
N PRO A 7 7.80 -14.66 -23.22
CA PRO A 7 8.57 -15.35 -22.18
C PRO A 7 7.75 -16.00 -21.07
N TYR A 8 6.45 -16.14 -21.22
CA TYR A 8 5.55 -16.69 -20.20
C TYR A 8 4.74 -17.83 -20.79
N GLY A 9 4.92 -19.04 -20.27
CA GLY A 9 4.20 -20.24 -20.67
C GLY A 9 2.67 -20.02 -20.68
N ARG A 10 2.05 -20.28 -21.81
CA ARG A 10 0.60 -20.21 -22.01
C ARG A 10 -0.09 -21.26 -21.15
N VAL A 11 -1.09 -20.85 -20.38
CA VAL A 11 -2.07 -21.76 -19.79
C VAL A 11 -3.25 -21.79 -20.76
N ASN A 12 -3.24 -22.75 -21.70
CA ASN A 12 -4.40 -23.02 -22.53
C ASN A 12 -5.35 -23.92 -21.74
N THR A 13 -6.54 -23.45 -21.40
CA THR A 13 -7.66 -24.34 -21.11
C THR A 13 -8.10 -24.93 -22.44
N VAL A 14 -7.66 -26.14 -22.73
CA VAL A 14 -8.21 -26.93 -23.81
C VAL A 14 -9.46 -27.60 -23.25
N TYR A 15 -10.61 -27.27 -23.82
CA TYR A 15 -11.82 -28.09 -23.64
C TYR A 15 -11.69 -29.30 -24.58
N ASP A 16 -11.84 -30.50 -24.03
CA ASP A 16 -11.98 -31.65 -24.85
C ASP A 16 -13.34 -31.63 -25.60
N GLU A 17 -13.51 -32.47 -26.61
CA GLU A 17 -14.75 -32.56 -27.38
C GLU A 17 -15.98 -32.88 -26.51
N ALA A 18 -15.81 -33.25 -25.26
CA ALA A 18 -16.85 -33.52 -24.26
C ALA A 18 -17.11 -32.37 -23.31
N GLY A 19 -16.42 -31.20 -23.47
CA GLY A 19 -16.61 -30.01 -22.65
C GLY A 19 -16.03 -30.10 -21.22
N GLN A 20 -15.20 -31.10 -20.95
CA GLN A 20 -14.54 -31.23 -19.64
C GLN A 20 -13.27 -30.37 -19.59
N SER A 21 -13.21 -29.51 -18.59
CA SER A 21 -12.02 -28.70 -18.32
C SER A 21 -10.91 -29.58 -17.76
N GLY A 22 -9.99 -30.02 -18.60
CA GLY A 22 -8.74 -30.61 -18.16
C GLY A 22 -7.90 -29.57 -17.46
N GLN A 23 -7.54 -29.78 -16.19
CA GLN A 23 -6.51 -28.98 -15.52
C GLN A 23 -5.19 -29.25 -16.23
N LEU A 24 -4.72 -28.26 -16.96
CA LEU A 24 -3.37 -28.34 -17.53
C LEU A 24 -2.36 -28.47 -16.37
N PRO A 25 -1.35 -29.34 -16.53
CA PRO A 25 -0.30 -29.48 -15.50
C PRO A 25 0.34 -28.11 -15.26
N VAL A 26 0.39 -27.70 -13.99
CA VAL A 26 1.06 -26.48 -13.56
C VAL A 26 2.53 -26.62 -13.92
N THR A 27 2.97 -25.94 -14.99
CA THR A 27 4.38 -25.97 -15.35
C THR A 27 5.23 -25.43 -14.22
N PRO A 28 6.26 -26.17 -13.77
CA PRO A 28 7.13 -25.71 -12.69
C PRO A 28 7.77 -24.38 -13.06
N MET A 29 7.94 -23.50 -12.06
CA MET A 29 8.64 -22.22 -12.27
C MET A 29 10.08 -22.49 -12.76
N SER A 30 10.48 -21.82 -13.84
CA SER A 30 11.83 -22.00 -14.40
C SER A 30 12.91 -21.58 -13.41
N LYS A 31 14.11 -22.15 -13.54
CA LYS A 31 15.26 -21.80 -12.70
C LYS A 31 15.58 -20.30 -12.79
N ASP A 32 15.51 -19.72 -13.98
CA ASP A 32 15.80 -18.30 -14.19
C ASP A 32 14.78 -17.39 -13.49
N THR A 33 13.49 -17.76 -13.54
CA THR A 33 12.44 -17.02 -12.81
C THR A 33 12.66 -17.08 -11.30
N LYS A 34 13.03 -18.24 -10.75
CA LYS A 34 13.34 -18.39 -9.32
C LYS A 34 14.52 -17.51 -8.89
N ILE A 35 15.60 -17.50 -9.68
CA ILE A 35 16.77 -16.65 -9.44
C ILE A 35 16.39 -15.17 -9.55
N GLU A 36 15.59 -14.80 -10.52
CA GLU A 36 15.14 -13.41 -10.69
C GLU A 36 14.31 -12.95 -9.48
N ILE A 37 13.35 -13.76 -9.00
CA ILE A 37 12.56 -13.45 -7.80
C ILE A 37 13.48 -13.25 -6.60
N LEU A 38 14.44 -14.16 -6.36
CA LEU A 38 15.39 -14.03 -5.26
C LEU A 38 16.19 -12.73 -5.33
N LYS A 39 16.67 -12.34 -6.52
CA LYS A 39 17.42 -11.10 -6.71
C LYS A 39 16.55 -9.87 -6.48
N VAL A 40 15.34 -9.84 -7.06
CA VAL A 40 14.38 -8.74 -6.88
C VAL A 40 13.99 -8.60 -5.42
N SER A 41 13.63 -9.70 -4.77
CA SER A 41 13.27 -9.72 -3.35
C SER A 41 14.46 -9.35 -2.46
N GLY A 42 15.68 -9.75 -2.84
CA GLY A 42 16.91 -9.34 -2.17
C GLY A 42 17.11 -7.82 -2.20
N ILE A 43 16.91 -7.19 -3.35
CA ILE A 43 17.01 -5.74 -3.50
C ILE A 43 15.91 -5.02 -2.69
N LEU A 44 14.66 -5.49 -2.77
CA LEU A 44 13.56 -4.94 -2.00
C LEU A 44 13.78 -5.12 -0.48
N GLY A 45 14.31 -6.27 -0.07
CA GLY A 45 14.71 -6.51 1.32
C GLY A 45 15.81 -5.56 1.80
N ILE A 46 16.80 -5.22 0.95
CA ILE A 46 17.78 -4.19 1.28
C ILE A 46 17.10 -2.82 1.44
N SER A 47 16.13 -2.48 0.59
CA SER A 47 15.37 -1.22 0.76
C SER A 47 14.61 -1.17 2.08
N ILE A 48 14.02 -2.29 2.51
CA ILE A 48 13.32 -2.42 3.80
C ILE A 48 14.31 -2.31 4.97
N LEU A 49 15.46 -2.96 4.90
CA LEU A 49 16.51 -2.86 5.91
C LEU A 49 17.04 -1.43 6.03
N LEU A 50 17.30 -0.77 4.91
CA LEU A 50 17.71 0.64 4.91
C LEU A 50 16.61 1.53 5.51
N PHE A 51 15.34 1.30 5.18
CA PHE A 51 14.21 1.98 5.81
C PHE A 51 14.27 1.83 7.33
N HIS A 52 14.32 0.59 7.83
CA HIS A 52 14.34 0.31 9.26
C HIS A 52 15.54 0.99 9.96
N PHE A 53 16.76 0.76 9.47
CA PHE A 53 17.96 1.34 10.09
C PHE A 53 18.02 2.87 10.01
N LEU A 54 17.58 3.47 8.91
CA LEU A 54 17.51 4.93 8.80
C LEU A 54 16.44 5.51 9.73
N SER A 55 15.31 4.81 9.90
CA SER A 55 14.25 5.23 10.83
C SER A 55 14.74 5.25 12.27
N GLU A 56 15.36 4.16 12.71
CA GLU A 56 15.92 4.06 14.06
C GLU A 56 17.04 5.09 14.30
N TRP A 57 17.95 5.21 13.33
CA TRP A 57 19.08 6.13 13.46
C TRP A 57 18.64 7.59 13.49
N THR A 58 17.78 8.01 12.55
CA THR A 58 17.30 9.39 12.50
C THR A 58 16.38 9.73 13.68
N GLY A 59 15.50 8.82 14.09
CA GLY A 59 14.67 8.96 15.28
C GLY A 59 15.53 9.16 16.54
N GLY A 60 16.53 8.30 16.74
CA GLY A 60 17.46 8.42 17.85
C GLY A 60 18.27 9.73 17.83
N MET A 61 18.67 10.22 16.66
CA MET A 61 19.34 11.52 16.53
C MET A 61 18.43 12.69 16.91
N VAL A 62 17.17 12.68 16.45
CA VAL A 62 16.19 13.73 16.77
C VAL A 62 15.94 13.78 18.27
N VAL A 63 15.71 12.62 18.92
CA VAL A 63 15.51 12.53 20.36
C VAL A 63 16.72 13.10 21.13
N LYS A 64 17.94 12.75 20.73
CA LYS A 64 19.17 13.29 21.36
C LYS A 64 19.29 14.80 21.20
N LEU A 65 18.98 15.31 20.00
CA LEU A 65 19.05 16.74 19.69
C LEU A 65 18.05 17.54 20.53
N VAL A 66 16.81 17.06 20.61
CA VAL A 66 15.76 17.68 21.43
C VAL A 66 16.13 17.66 22.91
N ASN A 67 16.56 16.52 23.43
CA ASN A 67 16.91 16.38 24.85
C ASN A 67 18.17 17.17 25.24
N SER A 68 19.07 17.48 24.31
CA SER A 68 20.25 18.31 24.57
C SER A 68 19.93 19.78 24.81
N GLY A 69 18.73 20.25 24.40
CA GLY A 69 18.36 21.65 24.43
C GLY A 69 19.16 22.55 23.47
N ALA A 70 20.01 21.96 22.62
CA ALA A 70 20.89 22.70 21.71
C ALA A 70 20.13 23.46 20.62
N VAL A 71 18.92 23.00 20.30
CA VAL A 71 18.04 23.62 19.29
C VAL A 71 16.64 23.75 19.86
N PRO A 72 16.01 24.95 19.78
CA PRO A 72 14.61 25.10 20.16
C PRO A 72 13.74 24.29 19.21
N TYR A 73 13.09 23.24 19.74
CA TYR A 73 12.25 22.34 18.94
C TYR A 73 10.87 22.97 18.73
N THR A 74 10.82 23.91 17.80
CA THR A 74 9.59 24.61 17.46
C THR A 74 8.68 23.72 16.60
N TYR A 75 7.37 24.01 16.59
CA TYR A 75 6.40 23.31 15.75
C TYR A 75 6.84 23.22 14.27
N THR A 76 7.32 24.33 13.71
CA THR A 76 7.80 24.37 12.31
C THR A 76 9.00 23.46 12.09
N LEU A 77 9.98 23.49 13.00
CA LEU A 77 11.13 22.60 12.90
C LEU A 77 10.73 21.14 12.98
N GLN A 78 9.79 20.80 13.88
CA GLN A 78 9.22 19.46 13.97
C GLN A 78 8.65 18.98 12.65
N GLN A 79 7.84 19.81 11.96
CA GLN A 79 7.24 19.44 10.69
C GLN A 79 8.28 19.33 9.56
N ILE A 80 9.29 20.20 9.53
CA ILE A 80 10.43 20.09 8.61
C ILE A 80 11.19 18.79 8.83
N VAL A 81 11.50 18.45 10.07
CA VAL A 81 12.15 17.19 10.44
C VAL A 81 11.32 16.01 10.00
N GLN A 82 10.00 16.03 10.18
CA GLN A 82 9.10 14.96 9.73
C GLN A 82 9.13 14.77 8.21
N VAL A 83 9.12 15.85 7.44
CA VAL A 83 9.25 15.79 5.98
C VAL A 83 10.59 15.17 5.58
N LEU A 84 11.69 15.67 6.14
CA LEU A 84 13.03 15.15 5.84
C LEU A 84 13.19 13.69 6.27
N TYR A 85 12.64 13.32 7.41
CA TYR A 85 12.58 11.94 7.90
C TYR A 85 11.90 11.03 6.87
N THR A 86 10.69 11.38 6.41
CA THR A 86 9.93 10.59 5.44
C THR A 86 10.68 10.46 4.10
N LEU A 87 11.29 11.55 3.62
CA LEU A 87 12.08 11.52 2.40
C LEU A 87 13.32 10.63 2.55
N LEU A 88 14.05 10.75 3.65
CA LEU A 88 15.28 9.99 3.87
C LEU A 88 15.00 8.51 4.10
N THR A 89 14.00 8.19 4.92
CA THR A 89 13.76 6.80 5.35
C THR A 89 12.99 5.98 4.32
N ILE A 90 12.09 6.58 3.55
CA ILE A 90 11.26 5.86 2.57
C ILE A 90 11.72 6.13 1.13
N LEU A 91 11.77 7.41 0.70
CA LEU A 91 12.04 7.72 -0.71
C LEU A 91 13.43 7.23 -1.14
N VAL A 92 14.47 7.51 -0.35
CA VAL A 92 15.86 7.18 -0.72
C VAL A 92 16.07 5.66 -0.86
N PRO A 93 15.73 4.80 0.12
CA PRO A 93 15.90 3.35 0.00
C PRO A 93 15.15 2.74 -1.18
N PHE A 94 13.89 3.15 -1.39
CA PHE A 94 13.09 2.60 -2.48
C PHE A 94 13.48 3.16 -3.85
N ALA A 95 13.99 4.38 -3.95
CA ALA A 95 14.57 4.90 -5.19
C ALA A 95 15.83 4.12 -5.61
N ILE A 96 16.72 3.82 -4.65
CA ILE A 96 17.87 2.94 -4.85
C ILE A 96 17.39 1.55 -5.29
N GLY A 97 16.40 0.97 -4.59
CA GLY A 97 15.80 -0.31 -4.93
C GLY A 97 15.24 -0.33 -6.36
N ALA A 98 14.50 0.70 -6.75
CA ALA A 98 13.93 0.83 -8.09
C ALA A 98 15.00 0.80 -9.19
N PHE A 99 16.13 1.50 -8.96
CA PHE A 99 17.24 1.52 -9.90
C PHE A 99 17.82 0.12 -10.15
N PHE A 100 18.05 -0.66 -9.08
CA PHE A 100 18.61 -2.01 -9.21
C PHE A 100 17.59 -3.03 -9.74
N VAL A 101 16.32 -2.94 -9.32
CA VAL A 101 15.25 -3.80 -9.85
C VAL A 101 15.08 -3.61 -11.35
N LYS A 102 15.08 -2.37 -11.84
CA LYS A 102 15.03 -2.09 -13.28
C LYS A 102 16.15 -2.82 -14.04
N LYS A 103 17.37 -2.81 -13.53
CA LYS A 103 18.50 -3.52 -14.12
C LYS A 103 18.29 -5.03 -14.15
N VAL A 104 17.86 -5.63 -13.03
CA VAL A 104 17.63 -7.07 -12.92
C VAL A 104 16.51 -7.54 -13.85
N GLN A 105 15.41 -6.79 -13.91
CA GLN A 105 14.24 -7.12 -14.75
C GLN A 105 14.38 -6.66 -16.19
N LYS A 106 15.45 -5.96 -16.55
CA LYS A 106 15.71 -5.39 -17.88
C LYS A 106 14.54 -4.53 -18.37
N ARG A 107 14.02 -3.64 -17.51
CA ARG A 107 12.90 -2.74 -17.80
C ARG A 107 13.37 -1.30 -17.98
N ASP A 108 12.84 -0.62 -18.99
CA ASP A 108 13.09 0.82 -19.19
C ASP A 108 12.31 1.66 -18.19
N LYS A 109 11.06 1.26 -17.92
CA LYS A 109 10.17 1.95 -16.97
C LYS A 109 9.64 0.98 -15.91
N LEU A 110 9.65 1.39 -14.65
CA LEU A 110 9.07 0.67 -13.54
C LEU A 110 7.77 1.35 -13.05
N LEU A 111 7.81 2.68 -12.91
CA LEU A 111 6.74 3.46 -12.30
C LEU A 111 5.63 3.79 -13.32
N PRO A 112 4.36 3.52 -13.03
CA PRO A 112 3.24 3.90 -13.87
C PRO A 112 2.80 5.35 -13.58
N LEU A 113 3.59 6.33 -14.05
CA LEU A 113 3.35 7.76 -13.85
C LEU A 113 2.47 8.40 -14.94
N GLU A 114 2.05 7.62 -15.93
CA GLU A 114 1.14 8.08 -16.96
C GLU A 114 -0.25 8.41 -16.36
N LYS A 115 -1.01 9.24 -17.08
CA LYS A 115 -2.41 9.54 -16.74
C LYS A 115 -3.24 8.26 -16.72
N PRO A 116 -4.31 8.20 -15.92
CA PRO A 116 -5.25 7.08 -15.94
C PRO A 116 -5.75 6.79 -17.36
N LYS A 117 -5.91 5.51 -17.71
CA LYS A 117 -6.31 5.05 -19.05
C LYS A 117 -7.68 5.57 -19.50
N SER A 118 -8.55 5.87 -18.53
CA SER A 118 -9.89 6.39 -18.76
C SER A 118 -10.26 7.33 -17.62
N GLY A 119 -10.82 8.51 -17.95
CA GLY A 119 -11.35 9.45 -16.95
C GLY A 119 -12.51 8.85 -16.16
N LEU A 120 -13.40 8.09 -16.81
CA LEU A 120 -14.50 7.41 -16.13
C LEU A 120 -13.98 6.38 -15.13
N LEU A 121 -13.04 5.52 -15.55
CA LEU A 121 -12.42 4.55 -14.67
C LEU A 121 -11.68 5.19 -13.47
N PHE A 122 -11.08 6.37 -13.69
CA PHE A 122 -10.46 7.14 -12.62
C PHE A 122 -11.49 7.62 -11.59
N VAL A 123 -12.63 8.16 -12.04
CA VAL A 123 -13.73 8.60 -11.17
C VAL A 123 -14.32 7.41 -10.41
N GLU A 124 -14.56 6.27 -11.07
CA GLU A 124 -15.00 5.03 -10.40
C GLU A 124 -13.98 4.55 -9.36
N ALA A 125 -12.70 4.56 -9.68
CA ALA A 125 -11.62 4.17 -8.78
C ALA A 125 -11.56 5.07 -7.54
N LEU A 126 -11.78 6.39 -7.68
CA LEU A 126 -11.87 7.31 -6.53
C LEU A 126 -13.03 6.92 -5.62
N GLY A 127 -14.22 6.68 -6.16
CA GLY A 127 -15.38 6.26 -5.37
C GLY A 127 -15.13 4.96 -4.59
N ILE A 128 -14.54 3.96 -5.24
CA ILE A 128 -14.16 2.69 -4.61
C ILE A 128 -13.12 2.92 -3.49
N GLY A 129 -12.12 3.76 -3.75
CA GLY A 129 -11.08 4.10 -2.77
C GLY A 129 -11.66 4.79 -1.53
N LEU A 130 -12.55 5.78 -1.71
CA LEU A 130 -13.19 6.49 -0.60
C LEU A 130 -14.08 5.55 0.23
N MET A 131 -14.85 4.69 -0.41
CA MET A 131 -15.64 3.67 0.31
C MET A 131 -14.73 2.72 1.09
N ALA A 132 -13.61 2.30 0.51
CA ALA A 132 -12.65 1.42 1.18
C ALA A 132 -12.03 2.06 2.43
N ILE A 133 -11.80 3.37 2.45
CA ILE A 133 -11.35 4.11 3.63
C ILE A 133 -12.35 3.94 4.77
N VAL A 134 -13.65 4.14 4.50
CA VAL A 134 -14.70 4.01 5.52
C VAL A 134 -14.78 2.58 6.06
N ILE A 135 -14.75 1.59 5.17
CA ILE A 135 -14.79 0.17 5.55
C ILE A 135 -13.53 -0.21 6.37
N ALA A 136 -12.36 0.23 5.93
CA ALA A 136 -11.10 -0.06 6.63
C ALA A 136 -11.09 0.55 8.04
N ASN A 137 -11.59 1.79 8.21
CA ASN A 137 -11.72 2.40 9.52
C ASN A 137 -12.69 1.62 10.41
N ALA A 138 -13.85 1.21 9.89
CA ALA A 138 -14.84 0.44 10.65
C ALA A 138 -14.29 -0.93 11.10
N VAL A 139 -13.60 -1.65 10.19
CA VAL A 139 -12.97 -2.93 10.52
C VAL A 139 -11.87 -2.76 11.57
N THR A 140 -11.04 -1.72 11.44
CA THR A 140 -9.96 -1.44 12.39
C THR A 140 -10.51 -1.08 13.77
N ALA A 141 -11.53 -0.22 13.84
CA ALA A 141 -12.19 0.12 15.11
C ALA A 141 -12.77 -1.13 15.79
N SER A 142 -13.43 -2.00 15.01
CA SER A 142 -13.96 -3.28 15.52
C SER A 142 -12.85 -4.21 16.01
N PHE A 143 -11.72 -4.28 15.30
CA PHE A 143 -10.56 -5.06 15.71
C PHE A 143 -9.97 -4.56 17.03
N VAL A 144 -9.76 -3.25 17.18
CA VAL A 144 -9.23 -2.65 18.41
C VAL A 144 -10.19 -2.92 19.59
N GLN A 145 -11.48 -2.63 19.42
CA GLN A 145 -12.49 -2.87 20.46
C GLN A 145 -12.58 -4.34 20.88
N PHE A 146 -12.55 -5.26 19.92
CA PHE A 146 -12.53 -6.69 20.17
C PHE A 146 -11.29 -7.09 20.98
N SER A 147 -10.11 -6.61 20.59
CA SER A 147 -8.85 -6.91 21.28
C SER A 147 -8.86 -6.40 22.73
N GLU A 148 -9.29 -5.15 22.93
CA GLU A 148 -9.39 -4.53 24.26
C GLU A 148 -10.37 -5.30 25.17
N SER A 149 -11.49 -5.77 24.62
CA SER A 149 -12.45 -6.58 25.38
C SER A 149 -11.89 -7.93 25.83
N HIS A 150 -10.77 -8.39 25.23
CA HIS A 150 -10.05 -9.60 25.58
C HIS A 150 -8.72 -9.32 26.32
N GLY A 151 -8.53 -8.10 26.83
CA GLY A 151 -7.35 -7.75 27.61
C GLY A 151 -6.09 -7.48 26.76
N VAL A 152 -6.24 -7.26 25.45
CA VAL A 152 -5.13 -6.89 24.57
C VAL A 152 -5.27 -5.41 24.21
N THR A 153 -4.28 -4.60 24.58
CA THR A 153 -4.23 -3.16 24.27
C THR A 153 -3.06 -2.85 23.35
N PHE A 154 -3.12 -1.71 22.70
CA PHE A 154 -2.11 -1.27 21.75
C PHE A 154 -1.65 0.15 22.06
N ASP A 155 -0.39 0.44 21.74
CA ASP A 155 0.09 1.83 21.77
C ASP A 155 -0.72 2.69 20.80
N SER A 156 -1.16 3.84 21.28
CA SER A 156 -1.84 4.83 20.45
C SER A 156 -0.98 6.08 20.31
N TYR A 157 -0.73 6.50 19.09
CA TYR A 157 -0.09 7.78 18.81
C TYR A 157 -1.16 8.84 18.53
N LYS A 158 -1.17 9.90 19.32
CA LYS A 158 -1.99 11.06 19.08
C LYS A 158 -1.10 12.22 18.63
N PRO A 159 -1.15 12.64 17.36
CA PRO A 159 -0.37 13.79 16.90
C PRO A 159 -0.87 15.08 17.58
N GLU A 160 0.04 16.03 17.76
CA GLU A 160 -0.34 17.38 18.20
C GLU A 160 -1.23 18.05 17.18
N SER A 161 -2.34 18.65 17.65
CA SER A 161 -3.26 19.35 16.77
C SER A 161 -2.82 20.79 16.50
N PRO A 162 -3.04 21.26 15.27
CA PRO A 162 -2.68 22.60 14.90
C PRO A 162 -3.61 23.63 15.58
N THR A 163 -3.01 24.69 16.12
CA THR A 163 -3.74 25.81 16.79
C THR A 163 -3.91 27.02 15.87
N SER A 164 -3.36 26.98 14.64
CA SER A 164 -3.45 28.04 13.63
C SER A 164 -3.52 27.47 12.22
N VAL A 165 -4.00 28.26 11.26
CA VAL A 165 -3.99 27.90 9.83
C VAL A 165 -2.57 27.61 9.34
N TYR A 166 -1.58 28.36 9.81
CA TYR A 166 -0.18 28.12 9.48
C TYR A 166 0.28 26.72 9.92
N GLN A 167 -0.01 26.32 11.16
CA GLN A 167 0.30 24.99 11.65
C GLN A 167 -0.47 23.91 10.91
N PHE A 168 -1.75 24.17 10.57
CA PHE A 168 -2.56 23.26 9.78
C PHE A 168 -1.97 23.00 8.38
N LEU A 169 -1.45 24.03 7.69
CA LEU A 169 -0.79 23.86 6.41
C LEU A 169 0.50 23.04 6.51
N TRP A 170 1.27 23.22 7.59
CA TRP A 170 2.47 22.43 7.83
C TRP A 170 2.16 20.94 8.08
N ILE A 171 1.18 20.65 8.93
CA ILE A 171 0.79 19.25 9.21
C ILE A 171 0.15 18.58 7.97
N LEU A 172 -0.56 19.33 7.14
CA LEU A 172 -1.01 18.81 5.83
C LEU A 172 0.16 18.44 4.94
N LEU A 173 1.21 19.25 4.89
CA LEU A 173 2.40 18.95 4.10
C LEU A 173 3.10 17.70 4.62
N SER A 174 3.37 17.65 5.94
CA SER A 174 4.19 16.60 6.56
C SER A 174 3.46 15.27 6.76
N ASN A 175 2.16 15.29 7.06
CA ASN A 175 1.40 14.08 7.41
C ASN A 175 0.38 13.67 6.34
N ALA A 176 0.11 14.51 5.33
CA ALA A 176 -0.81 14.14 4.26
C ALA A 176 -0.12 14.10 2.88
N ILE A 177 0.44 15.22 2.43
CA ILE A 177 0.96 15.35 1.05
C ILE A 177 2.22 14.50 0.86
N VAL A 178 3.24 14.71 1.69
CA VAL A 178 4.53 14.03 1.54
C VAL A 178 4.39 12.52 1.73
N PRO A 179 3.74 12.01 2.80
CA PRO A 179 3.53 10.56 2.94
C PRO A 179 2.75 9.95 1.77
N ALA A 180 1.64 10.54 1.35
CA ALA A 180 0.84 10.01 0.24
C ALA A 180 1.65 9.88 -1.07
N LEU A 181 2.57 10.79 -1.35
CA LEU A 181 3.42 10.72 -2.53
C LEU A 181 4.54 9.68 -2.38
N VAL A 182 5.22 9.71 -1.24
CA VAL A 182 6.43 8.92 -1.00
C VAL A 182 6.10 7.45 -0.74
N GLU A 183 5.07 7.16 0.04
CA GLU A 183 4.65 5.80 0.33
C GLU A 183 4.02 5.13 -0.89
N GLU A 184 3.20 5.84 -1.67
CA GLU A 184 2.69 5.29 -2.92
C GLU A 184 3.80 5.05 -3.95
N PHE A 185 4.80 5.94 -4.03
CA PHE A 185 5.99 5.69 -4.82
C PHE A 185 6.68 4.39 -4.41
N ALA A 186 6.94 4.20 -3.12
CA ALA A 186 7.63 3.03 -2.59
C ALA A 186 6.83 1.74 -2.77
N LEU A 187 5.55 1.74 -2.34
CA LEU A 187 4.74 0.52 -2.24
C LEU A 187 4.04 0.17 -3.56
N ARG A 188 3.43 1.14 -4.25
CA ARG A 188 2.68 0.90 -5.50
C ARG A 188 3.51 1.16 -6.75
N GLY A 189 4.47 2.07 -6.65
CA GLY A 189 5.44 2.34 -7.71
C GLY A 189 6.52 1.28 -7.77
N VAL A 190 7.30 1.10 -6.70
CA VAL A 190 8.46 0.21 -6.72
C VAL A 190 8.09 -1.23 -6.38
N LEU A 191 7.59 -1.48 -5.18
CA LEU A 191 7.37 -2.85 -4.69
C LEU A 191 6.32 -3.59 -5.53
N LEU A 192 5.11 -3.06 -5.66
CA LEU A 192 4.02 -3.67 -6.42
C LEU A 192 4.46 -3.96 -7.86
N GLN A 193 5.01 -2.96 -8.57
CA GLN A 193 5.38 -3.13 -9.97
C GLN A 193 6.52 -4.13 -10.18
N SER A 194 7.43 -4.24 -9.20
CA SER A 194 8.51 -5.24 -9.23
C SER A 194 7.97 -6.66 -9.11
N LEU A 195 6.95 -6.87 -8.28
CA LEU A 195 6.39 -8.18 -7.98
C LEU A 195 5.29 -8.62 -8.95
N ARG A 196 4.62 -7.68 -9.65
CA ARG A 196 3.54 -7.98 -10.61
C ARG A 196 3.94 -8.95 -11.72
N LYS A 197 5.21 -8.98 -12.08
CA LYS A 197 5.75 -9.95 -13.06
C LYS A 197 5.49 -11.39 -12.62
N TYR A 198 5.40 -11.65 -11.33
CA TYR A 198 5.23 -12.98 -10.75
C TYR A 198 3.78 -13.30 -10.33
N GLY A 199 2.88 -12.34 -10.48
CA GLY A 199 1.45 -12.46 -10.25
C GLY A 199 0.84 -11.21 -9.61
N ASP A 200 -0.28 -10.70 -10.17
CA ASP A 200 -0.91 -9.48 -9.64
C ASP A 200 -1.46 -9.70 -8.22
N ALA A 201 -2.15 -10.83 -7.94
CA ALA A 201 -2.68 -11.13 -6.61
C ALA A 201 -1.56 -11.26 -5.56
N PHE A 202 -0.46 -11.94 -5.91
CA PHE A 202 0.73 -12.01 -5.07
C PHE A 202 1.29 -10.61 -4.77
N ALA A 203 1.47 -9.78 -5.81
CA ALA A 203 2.03 -8.45 -5.67
C ALA A 203 1.14 -7.51 -4.83
N VAL A 204 -0.20 -7.59 -5.01
CA VAL A 204 -1.18 -6.84 -4.20
C VAL A 204 -1.06 -7.20 -2.74
N LEU A 205 -1.10 -8.50 -2.40
CA LEU A 205 -1.02 -8.94 -1.01
C LEU A 205 0.34 -8.64 -0.38
N ALA A 206 1.44 -8.87 -1.09
CA ALA A 206 2.77 -8.54 -0.60
C ALA A 206 2.92 -7.03 -0.33
N SER A 207 2.41 -6.18 -1.24
CA SER A 207 2.41 -4.73 -1.05
C SER A 207 1.54 -4.28 0.12
N ALA A 208 0.37 -4.90 0.31
CA ALA A 208 -0.53 -4.59 1.42
C ALA A 208 0.04 -5.02 2.78
N ILE A 209 0.63 -6.21 2.85
CA ILE A 209 1.28 -6.71 4.08
C ILE A 209 2.45 -5.79 4.46
N LEU A 210 3.33 -5.47 3.51
CA LEU A 210 4.47 -4.58 3.78
C LEU A 210 4.01 -3.18 4.19
N PHE A 211 2.97 -2.65 3.57
CA PHE A 211 2.40 -1.37 3.97
C PHE A 211 1.89 -1.39 5.41
N ALA A 212 1.20 -2.46 5.80
CA ALA A 212 0.70 -2.63 7.15
C ALA A 212 1.82 -2.69 8.20
N ILE A 213 2.83 -3.53 7.97
CA ILE A 213 3.91 -3.74 8.95
C ILE A 213 4.90 -2.56 9.00
N MET A 214 5.09 -1.83 7.90
CA MET A 214 5.92 -0.62 7.87
C MET A 214 5.35 0.55 8.70
N HIS A 215 4.06 0.51 9.08
CA HIS A 215 3.50 1.49 10.01
C HIS A 215 4.00 1.31 11.45
N GLY A 216 4.57 0.14 11.80
CA GLY A 216 5.12 -0.12 13.12
C GLY A 216 4.11 0.01 14.27
N ASN A 217 2.81 0.02 13.98
CA ASN A 217 1.74 0.23 14.97
C ASN A 217 0.54 -0.68 14.70
N MET A 218 0.20 -1.50 15.68
CA MET A 218 -0.87 -2.50 15.55
C MET A 218 -2.26 -1.86 15.42
N THR A 219 -2.50 -0.66 15.96
CA THR A 219 -3.78 0.05 15.77
C THR A 219 -3.99 0.50 14.33
N GLN A 220 -2.92 0.74 13.58
CA GLN A 220 -2.98 1.18 12.17
C GLN A 220 -2.86 0.02 11.18
N ALA A 221 -2.24 -1.10 11.57
CA ALA A 221 -1.92 -2.20 10.67
C ALA A 221 -3.13 -2.79 9.93
N PRO A 222 -4.31 -3.06 10.55
CA PRO A 222 -5.48 -3.57 9.84
C PRO A 222 -5.99 -2.56 8.79
N PHE A 223 -6.05 -1.28 9.14
CA PHE A 223 -6.43 -0.21 8.21
C PHE A 223 -5.48 -0.15 7.02
N ALA A 224 -4.17 -0.09 7.29
CA ALA A 224 -3.15 0.00 6.26
C ALA A 224 -3.14 -1.25 5.35
N PHE A 225 -3.41 -2.44 5.88
CA PHE A 225 -3.54 -3.66 5.08
C PHE A 225 -4.72 -3.56 4.10
N ILE A 226 -5.92 -3.22 4.59
CA ILE A 226 -7.13 -3.16 3.77
C ILE A 226 -7.01 -2.06 2.71
N LEU A 227 -6.69 -0.83 3.14
CA LEU A 227 -6.53 0.28 2.22
C LEU A 227 -5.36 0.00 1.26
N GLY A 228 -4.28 -0.59 1.77
CA GLY A 228 -3.11 -0.98 1.00
C GLY A 228 -3.42 -1.91 -0.17
N ALA A 229 -4.25 -2.90 0.06
CA ALA A 229 -4.71 -3.83 -0.97
C ALA A 229 -5.58 -3.11 -2.01
N VAL A 230 -6.50 -2.26 -1.57
CA VAL A 230 -7.36 -1.49 -2.48
C VAL A 230 -6.54 -0.54 -3.33
N LEU A 231 -5.63 0.26 -2.76
CA LEU A 231 -4.77 1.18 -3.51
C LEU A 231 -3.94 0.44 -4.56
N ALA A 232 -3.41 -0.74 -4.26
CA ALA A 232 -2.69 -1.57 -5.22
C ALA A 232 -3.59 -2.01 -6.39
N ILE A 233 -4.83 -2.42 -6.09
CA ILE A 233 -5.84 -2.78 -7.12
C ILE A 233 -6.17 -1.56 -7.99
N LEU A 234 -6.38 -0.37 -7.39
CA LEU A 234 -6.69 0.85 -8.14
C LEU A 234 -5.58 1.23 -9.11
N VAL A 235 -4.30 1.09 -8.71
CA VAL A 235 -3.16 1.31 -9.62
C VAL A 235 -3.16 0.30 -10.77
N ILE A 236 -3.46 -0.96 -10.50
CA ILE A 236 -3.54 -1.98 -11.56
C ILE A 236 -4.68 -1.68 -12.52
N MET A 237 -5.85 -1.32 -12.00
CA MET A 237 -7.05 -0.99 -12.78
C MET A 237 -6.84 0.22 -13.68
N THR A 238 -6.38 1.32 -13.12
CA THR A 238 -6.25 2.59 -13.85
C THR A 238 -4.96 2.68 -14.67
N GLY A 239 -3.95 1.87 -14.32
CA GLY A 239 -2.62 1.92 -14.89
C GLY A 239 -1.84 3.17 -14.47
N SER A 240 -2.25 3.84 -13.39
CA SER A 240 -1.70 5.12 -12.96
C SER A 240 -1.49 5.17 -11.45
N LEU A 241 -0.31 5.59 -11.04
CA LEU A 241 0.05 5.81 -9.64
C LEU A 241 -0.69 7.01 -9.04
N TRP A 242 -1.06 8.00 -9.88
CA TRP A 242 -1.78 9.19 -9.44
C TRP A 242 -3.12 8.88 -8.79
N THR A 243 -3.77 7.78 -9.19
CA THR A 243 -5.05 7.36 -8.60
C THR A 243 -4.89 6.97 -7.14
N SER A 244 -3.91 6.14 -6.82
CA SER A 244 -3.66 5.74 -5.43
C SER A 244 -3.10 6.90 -4.60
N MET A 245 -2.21 7.72 -5.16
CA MET A 245 -1.71 8.93 -4.50
C MET A 245 -2.83 9.88 -4.10
N LEU A 246 -3.83 10.09 -4.97
CA LEU A 246 -4.95 10.97 -4.65
C LEU A 246 -5.87 10.39 -3.58
N VAL A 247 -6.22 9.09 -3.65
CA VAL A 247 -7.04 8.44 -2.62
C VAL A 247 -6.31 8.47 -1.27
N HIS A 248 -5.01 8.18 -1.26
CA HIS A 248 -4.20 8.22 -0.05
C HIS A 248 -4.08 9.64 0.52
N LEU A 249 -3.86 10.64 -0.33
CA LEU A 249 -3.86 12.04 0.06
C LEU A 249 -5.19 12.47 0.70
N ILE A 250 -6.32 12.08 0.10
CA ILE A 250 -7.65 12.36 0.66
C ILE A 250 -7.80 11.70 2.04
N ASN A 251 -7.37 10.45 2.19
CA ASN A 251 -7.38 9.75 3.48
C ASN A 251 -6.60 10.50 4.55
N ASN A 252 -5.35 10.86 4.25
CA ASN A 252 -4.49 11.52 5.23
C ASN A 252 -4.99 12.95 5.56
N THR A 253 -5.49 13.66 4.55
CA THR A 253 -6.14 14.98 4.75
C THR A 253 -7.38 14.87 5.62
N TYR A 254 -8.21 13.85 5.38
CA TYR A 254 -9.39 13.57 6.21
C TYR A 254 -8.99 13.30 7.67
N SER A 255 -7.96 12.49 7.88
CA SER A 255 -7.42 12.18 9.23
C SER A 255 -6.93 13.45 9.95
N VAL A 256 -6.11 14.28 9.29
CA VAL A 256 -5.63 15.56 9.84
C VAL A 256 -6.80 16.49 10.18
N PHE A 257 -7.77 16.62 9.29
CA PHE A 257 -8.94 17.47 9.47
C PHE A 257 -9.82 17.00 10.63
N MET A 258 -10.13 15.69 10.70
CA MET A 258 -10.97 15.13 11.77
C MET A 258 -10.30 15.23 13.13
N ASN A 259 -9.00 14.96 13.23
CA ASN A 259 -8.26 15.12 14.49
C ASN A 259 -8.27 16.60 14.96
N THR A 260 -8.11 17.53 14.01
CA THR A 260 -8.19 18.97 14.34
C THR A 260 -9.55 19.37 14.87
N LEU A 261 -10.65 18.85 14.29
CA LEU A 261 -12.02 19.13 14.77
C LEU A 261 -12.28 18.54 16.17
N LEU A 262 -11.83 17.30 16.40
CA LEU A 262 -11.97 16.63 17.71
C LEU A 262 -11.28 17.42 18.82
N ASP A 263 -10.07 17.90 18.57
CA ASP A 263 -9.31 18.63 19.59
C ASP A 263 -9.83 20.06 19.85
N GLN A 264 -10.68 20.60 18.96
CA GLN A 264 -11.42 21.85 19.21
C GLN A 264 -12.60 21.66 20.19
N GLY A 265 -12.89 20.43 20.61
CA GLY A 265 -13.93 20.13 21.60
C GLY A 265 -15.37 20.29 21.11
N ASN A 266 -15.58 20.30 19.78
CA ASN A 266 -16.94 20.37 19.20
C ASN A 266 -17.39 18.99 18.72
N ASP A 267 -17.68 18.09 19.66
CA ASP A 267 -18.02 16.69 19.40
C ASP A 267 -19.23 16.52 18.47
N LEU A 268 -20.22 17.39 18.60
CA LEU A 268 -21.41 17.34 17.76
C LEU A 268 -21.08 17.67 16.30
N LEU A 269 -20.38 18.78 16.08
CA LEU A 269 -19.95 19.16 14.72
C LEU A 269 -19.06 18.09 14.10
N THR A 270 -18.10 17.58 14.85
CA THR A 270 -17.19 16.52 14.40
C THR A 270 -17.95 15.27 14.00
N SER A 271 -18.91 14.83 14.84
CA SER A 271 -19.74 13.66 14.54
C SER A 271 -20.61 13.89 13.30
N MET A 272 -21.24 15.07 13.15
CA MET A 272 -22.04 15.39 11.98
C MET A 272 -21.23 15.40 10.69
N VAL A 273 -20.04 16.00 10.72
CA VAL A 273 -19.11 16.04 9.56
C VAL A 273 -18.65 14.63 9.21
N MET A 274 -18.21 13.85 10.20
CA MET A 274 -17.77 12.48 10.02
C MET A 274 -18.86 11.60 9.40
N VAL A 275 -20.06 11.61 9.96
CA VAL A 275 -21.20 10.81 9.45
C VAL A 275 -21.55 11.23 8.03
N SER A 276 -21.60 12.55 7.75
CA SER A 276 -21.93 13.06 6.42
C SER A 276 -20.91 12.65 5.37
N LEU A 277 -19.62 12.85 5.64
CA LEU A 277 -18.53 12.50 4.71
C LEU A 277 -18.45 10.99 4.48
N ASN A 278 -18.58 10.18 5.54
CA ASN A 278 -18.58 8.73 5.43
C ASN A 278 -19.79 8.22 4.64
N THR A 279 -20.97 8.77 4.86
CA THR A 279 -22.18 8.41 4.10
C THR A 279 -22.01 8.75 2.61
N LEU A 280 -21.52 9.95 2.29
CA LEU A 280 -21.24 10.35 0.91
C LEU A 280 -20.20 9.43 0.25
N ALA A 281 -19.14 9.06 0.95
CA ALA A 281 -18.11 8.13 0.45
C ALA A 281 -18.70 6.74 0.17
N LEU A 282 -19.56 6.21 1.06
CA LEU A 282 -20.24 4.92 0.86
C LEU A 282 -21.19 4.97 -0.34
N ILE A 283 -22.01 6.01 -0.47
CA ILE A 283 -22.94 6.18 -1.60
C ILE A 283 -22.15 6.28 -2.91
N TYR A 284 -21.12 7.12 -2.94
CA TYR A 284 -20.30 7.29 -4.13
C TYR A 284 -19.59 5.98 -4.54
N GLY A 285 -19.02 5.26 -3.58
CA GLY A 285 -18.39 3.98 -3.83
C GLY A 285 -19.37 2.91 -4.30
N ALA A 286 -20.57 2.86 -3.72
CA ALA A 286 -21.63 1.95 -4.18
C ALA A 286 -22.07 2.25 -5.63
N ILE A 287 -22.25 3.52 -5.97
CA ILE A 287 -22.54 3.95 -7.34
C ILE A 287 -21.39 3.54 -8.29
N ALA A 288 -20.15 3.79 -7.90
CA ALA A 288 -18.96 3.41 -8.67
C ALA A 288 -18.90 1.89 -8.92
N LEU A 289 -19.19 1.07 -7.91
CA LEU A 289 -19.24 -0.39 -8.06
C LEU A 289 -20.38 -0.83 -8.99
N VAL A 290 -21.57 -0.24 -8.87
CA VAL A 290 -22.71 -0.54 -9.77
C VAL A 290 -22.34 -0.18 -11.21
N TYR A 291 -21.71 0.95 -11.43
CA TYR A 291 -21.23 1.35 -12.75
C TYR A 291 -20.18 0.39 -13.29
N LEU A 292 -19.15 0.09 -12.50
CA LEU A 292 -18.06 -0.80 -12.89
C LEU A 292 -18.55 -2.21 -13.22
N PHE A 293 -19.44 -2.79 -12.42
CA PHE A 293 -19.90 -4.17 -12.57
C PHE A 293 -21.23 -4.32 -13.32
N GLY A 294 -22.10 -3.30 -13.29
CA GLY A 294 -23.45 -3.34 -13.83
C GLY A 294 -23.55 -2.89 -15.29
N LEU A 295 -22.95 -1.77 -15.65
CA LEU A 295 -23.12 -1.14 -16.96
C LEU A 295 -22.05 -1.56 -17.97
N HIS A 296 -20.85 -1.91 -17.52
CA HIS A 296 -19.80 -2.45 -18.41
C HIS A 296 -19.97 -3.95 -18.69
N ARG A 297 -21.18 -4.44 -18.75
CA ARG A 297 -21.56 -5.84 -19.02
C ARG A 297 -21.26 -6.32 -20.45
N GLY A 298 -20.07 -6.11 -20.99
CA GLY A 298 -19.54 -7.04 -21.96
C GLY A 298 -19.03 -8.27 -21.17
N LYS A 299 -19.58 -9.45 -21.42
CA LYS A 299 -19.34 -10.71 -20.66
C LYS A 299 -17.88 -11.10 -20.44
N GLU A 300 -16.93 -10.43 -21.08
CA GLU A 300 -15.48 -10.65 -20.97
C GLU A 300 -14.72 -9.43 -20.43
N GLY A 301 -15.38 -8.27 -20.27
CA GLY A 301 -14.66 -7.00 -20.18
C GLY A 301 -13.99 -6.70 -18.86
N ILE A 302 -14.67 -6.87 -17.72
CA ILE A 302 -14.20 -6.33 -16.45
C ILE A 302 -13.20 -7.25 -15.75
N LYS A 303 -13.50 -8.54 -15.65
CA LYS A 303 -12.57 -9.53 -15.09
C LYS A 303 -11.27 -9.61 -15.88
N ALA A 304 -11.37 -9.49 -17.21
CA ALA A 304 -10.22 -9.56 -18.11
C ALA A 304 -9.40 -8.27 -18.13
N ARG A 305 -10.03 -7.13 -17.93
CA ARG A 305 -9.43 -5.81 -18.18
C ARG A 305 -8.92 -5.14 -16.91
N TYR A 306 -9.58 -5.37 -15.76
CA TYR A 306 -9.34 -4.57 -14.55
C TYR A 306 -9.03 -5.39 -13.30
N MET A 307 -9.46 -6.64 -13.20
CA MET A 307 -9.19 -7.45 -12.02
C MET A 307 -7.80 -8.09 -12.05
N PRO A 308 -7.07 -8.13 -10.93
CA PRO A 308 -5.86 -8.94 -10.82
C PRO A 308 -6.17 -10.39 -11.18
N GLY A 309 -5.43 -10.96 -12.14
CA GLY A 309 -5.64 -12.34 -12.60
C GLY A 309 -6.68 -12.52 -13.71
N GLY A 310 -7.16 -11.44 -14.35
CA GLY A 310 -8.01 -11.53 -15.53
C GLY A 310 -7.33 -12.20 -16.73
N PRO A 311 -8.10 -12.81 -17.68
CA PRO A 311 -7.57 -13.63 -18.78
C PRO A 311 -6.70 -12.87 -19.79
N ALA A 312 -6.69 -11.53 -19.76
CA ALA A 312 -5.88 -10.73 -20.68
C ALA A 312 -4.37 -10.80 -20.40
N LYS A 313 -3.96 -11.41 -19.27
CA LYS A 313 -2.57 -11.68 -18.96
C LYS A 313 -2.40 -13.17 -18.74
N GLU A 314 -2.09 -13.85 -19.82
CA GLU A 314 -1.64 -15.25 -19.79
C GLU A 314 -0.51 -15.39 -18.73
N GLY A 315 -0.73 -16.19 -17.69
CA GLY A 315 0.29 -16.52 -16.68
C GLY A 315 -0.01 -16.08 -15.26
N ILE A 316 -1.07 -15.29 -14.96
CA ILE A 316 -1.37 -14.78 -13.62
C ILE A 316 -2.20 -15.77 -12.78
N ARG A 317 -2.78 -16.81 -13.37
CA ARG A 317 -3.73 -17.72 -12.71
C ARG A 317 -3.16 -18.66 -11.64
N THR A 318 -1.88 -18.76 -11.50
CA THR A 318 -1.33 -19.61 -10.45
C THR A 318 -0.91 -18.73 -9.28
N TRP A 319 -1.64 -18.84 -8.17
CA TRP A 319 -1.11 -18.64 -6.83
C TRP A 319 0.12 -19.54 -6.72
N ARG A 320 1.23 -19.04 -7.19
CA ARG A 320 2.46 -19.81 -7.09
C ARG A 320 2.97 -19.55 -5.68
N TRP A 321 2.62 -20.44 -4.74
CA TRP A 321 3.24 -20.48 -3.41
C TRP A 321 4.76 -20.36 -3.50
N GLN A 322 5.34 -20.78 -4.61
CA GLN A 322 6.73 -20.59 -4.96
C GLN A 322 7.16 -19.11 -5.04
N ALA A 323 6.31 -18.21 -5.55
CA ALA A 323 6.63 -16.78 -5.57
C ALA A 323 6.77 -16.23 -4.13
N TRP A 324 5.87 -16.63 -3.23
CA TRP A 324 5.98 -16.31 -1.82
C TRP A 324 7.24 -16.91 -1.19
N LEU A 325 7.50 -18.20 -1.42
CA LEU A 325 8.65 -18.89 -0.88
C LEU A 325 9.94 -18.18 -1.29
N TYR A 326 10.18 -17.97 -2.60
CA TYR A 326 11.40 -17.34 -3.08
C TYR A 326 11.54 -15.87 -2.68
N THR A 327 10.42 -15.18 -2.40
CA THR A 327 10.45 -13.82 -1.85
C THR A 327 10.88 -13.85 -0.38
N ILE A 328 10.27 -14.70 0.44
CA ILE A 328 10.53 -14.76 1.88
C ILE A 328 11.92 -15.32 2.19
N ILE A 329 12.36 -16.37 1.48
CA ILE A 329 13.68 -16.98 1.74
C ILE A 329 14.86 -16.13 1.25
N SER A 330 14.62 -15.03 0.54
CA SER A 330 15.69 -14.06 0.27
C SER A 330 16.21 -13.51 1.61
N PRO A 331 17.52 -13.65 1.91
CA PRO A 331 18.01 -13.36 3.27
C PRO A 331 17.69 -11.96 3.76
N THR A 332 17.87 -10.94 2.92
CA THR A 332 17.60 -9.54 3.28
C THR A 332 16.10 -9.26 3.44
N MET A 333 15.25 -9.90 2.63
CA MET A 333 13.80 -9.81 2.79
C MET A 333 13.35 -10.47 4.10
N LEU A 334 13.86 -11.66 4.39
CA LEU A 334 13.52 -12.38 5.63
C LEU A 334 13.91 -11.56 6.86
N VAL A 335 15.15 -11.05 6.90
CA VAL A 335 15.61 -10.23 8.04
C VAL A 335 14.78 -8.94 8.14
N GLY A 336 14.53 -8.25 7.03
CA GLY A 336 13.69 -7.04 7.02
C GLY A 336 12.27 -7.29 7.54
N LEU A 337 11.63 -8.39 7.10
CA LEU A 337 10.31 -8.77 7.61
C LEU A 337 10.33 -9.09 9.11
N VAL A 338 11.33 -9.82 9.59
CA VAL A 338 11.46 -10.16 11.03
C VAL A 338 11.61 -8.88 11.86
N LEU A 339 12.42 -7.93 11.43
CA LEU A 339 12.61 -6.66 12.16
C LEU A 339 11.31 -5.84 12.20
N LEU A 340 10.62 -5.68 11.07
CA LEU A 340 9.37 -4.94 11.02
C LEU A 340 8.24 -5.61 11.82
N PHE A 341 8.16 -6.94 11.79
CA PHE A 341 7.21 -7.67 12.65
C PHE A 341 7.55 -7.54 14.14
N ALA A 342 8.82 -7.58 14.49
CA ALA A 342 9.24 -7.39 15.88
C ALA A 342 8.86 -5.98 16.38
N GLU A 343 9.08 -4.94 15.59
CA GLU A 343 8.67 -3.57 15.88
C GLU A 343 7.15 -3.46 16.06
N LEU A 344 6.38 -4.03 15.13
CA LEU A 344 4.92 -4.05 15.21
C LEU A 344 4.41 -4.73 16.49
N PHE A 345 5.00 -5.85 16.88
CA PHE A 345 4.59 -6.59 18.09
C PHE A 345 5.00 -5.91 19.40
N GLN A 346 5.99 -5.01 19.39
CA GLN A 346 6.34 -4.21 20.59
C GLN A 346 5.22 -3.26 21.00
N THR A 347 4.31 -2.90 20.10
CA THR A 347 3.16 -2.04 20.40
C THR A 347 1.96 -2.78 21.01
N VAL A 348 2.06 -4.09 21.23
CA VAL A 348 0.99 -4.95 21.75
C VAL A 348 1.23 -5.25 23.23
N HIS A 349 0.24 -4.95 24.07
CA HIS A 349 0.30 -5.19 25.52
C HIS A 349 -0.81 -6.16 25.94
N PHE A 350 -0.42 -7.17 26.67
CA PHE A 350 -1.36 -8.16 27.22
C PHE A 350 -1.68 -7.78 28.66
N GLY A 351 -2.97 -7.51 28.94
CA GLY A 351 -3.47 -7.33 30.30
C GLY A 351 -3.35 -8.64 31.05
N GLY A 352 -2.65 -8.62 32.20
CA GLY A 352 -2.57 -9.76 33.12
C GLY A 352 -3.89 -9.98 33.86
#